data_672cb597c0cf5688ea9150e1455a1cca
#
_entry.id   672cb597c0cf5688ea9150e1455a1cca
#
_cell.length_a   1.000
_cell.length_b   1.000
_cell.length_c   1.000
_cell.angle_alpha   90.00
_cell.angle_beta   90.00
_cell.angle_gamma   90.00
#
_symmetry.space_group_name_H-M   'P 1'
#
loop_
_entity.id
_entity.type
_entity.pdbx_description
1 polymer ?
#
loop_
_entity_poly.entity_id
_entity_poly.type
_entity_poly.pdbx_seq_one_letter_code
_entity_poly.pdbx_strand_id
1 'polypeptide(L)'
;AVINADIDDPAERLVRGICLFIALALDDPKRATILLRGHEWATEKDNPINAGLYADLRRGVESGRFCCSALDGGIAFVTGIGSMAVVQILDQSLDRKAAAARAQSLLYMTLLGLNVCETDAAAISKNTVEALLFAPEEAVQ
;
A
#
# COMPACT_ATOMS: atom_id res chain seq x y z
N ALA A 1 0.70 14.78 -0.33
CA ALA A 1 1.08 15.02 0.86
C ALA A 1 0.18 14.86 2.10
N VAL A 2 -1.17 14.88 2.01
CA VAL A 2 -2.05 14.92 3.20
C VAL A 2 -2.91 13.66 3.37
N ILE A 3 -2.56 12.60 2.65
CA ILE A 3 -3.37 11.39 2.51
C ILE A 3 -3.55 10.63 3.84
N ASN A 4 -2.62 10.78 4.77
CA ASN A 4 -2.61 10.08 6.07
C ASN A 4 -2.56 11.02 7.27
N ALA A 5 -2.95 12.30 7.13
CA ALA A 5 -2.81 13.29 8.21
C ALA A 5 -3.56 12.91 9.49
N ASP A 6 -4.68 12.22 9.35
CA ASP A 6 -5.57 11.83 10.45
C ASP A 6 -5.38 10.39 10.91
N ILE A 7 -4.34 9.69 10.43
CA ILE A 7 -4.11 8.27 10.74
C ILE A 7 -2.80 8.12 11.49
N ASP A 8 -2.88 7.64 12.72
CA ASP A 8 -1.72 7.46 13.59
C ASP A 8 -1.08 6.07 13.47
N ASP A 9 -1.86 5.02 13.19
CA ASP A 9 -1.34 3.66 13.09
C ASP A 9 -0.45 3.48 11.86
N PRO A 10 0.85 3.19 12.04
CA PRO A 10 1.77 2.98 10.92
C PRO A 10 1.37 1.82 10.01
N ALA A 11 0.70 0.79 10.52
CA ALA A 11 0.19 -0.32 9.73
C ALA A 11 -0.91 0.14 8.76
N GLU A 12 -1.86 0.92 9.26
CA GLU A 12 -2.94 1.48 8.44
C GLU A 12 -2.40 2.46 7.39
N ARG A 13 -1.49 3.35 7.78
CA ARG A 13 -0.85 4.31 6.86
C ARG A 13 -0.15 3.62 5.69
N LEU A 14 0.59 2.57 6.00
CA LEU A 14 1.37 1.82 5.00
C LEU A 14 0.48 1.13 3.98
N VAL A 15 -0.54 0.41 4.41
CA VAL A 15 -1.44 -0.29 3.49
C VAL A 15 -2.33 0.66 2.69
N ARG A 16 -2.66 1.83 3.23
CA ARG A 16 -3.33 2.89 2.46
C ARG A 16 -2.47 3.34 1.27
N GLY A 17 -1.18 3.52 1.47
CA GLY A 17 -0.26 3.88 0.39
C GLY A 17 -0.28 2.86 -0.75
N ILE A 18 -0.19 1.57 -0.42
CA ILE A 18 -0.30 0.49 -1.41
C ILE A 18 -1.67 0.51 -2.10
N CYS A 19 -2.73 0.62 -1.33
CA CYS A 19 -4.10 0.59 -1.86
C CYS A 19 -4.40 1.78 -2.79
N LEU A 20 -3.88 2.97 -2.49
CA LEU A 20 -3.99 4.13 -3.36
C LEU A 20 -3.27 3.94 -4.70
N PHE A 21 -2.14 3.25 -4.70
CA PHE A 21 -1.44 2.91 -5.94
C PHE A 21 -2.25 1.91 -6.78
N ILE A 22 -2.90 0.95 -6.13
CA ILE A 22 -3.84 0.02 -6.79
C ILE A 22 -5.05 0.77 -7.34
N ALA A 23 -5.64 1.70 -6.59
CA ALA A 23 -6.74 2.54 -7.04
C ALA A 23 -6.34 3.34 -8.29
N LEU A 24 -5.14 3.93 -8.29
CA LEU A 24 -4.61 4.63 -9.46
C LEU A 24 -4.52 3.73 -10.69
N ALA A 25 -4.09 2.47 -10.51
CA ALA A 25 -4.00 1.51 -11.62
C ALA A 25 -5.37 1.20 -12.24
N LEU A 26 -6.43 1.23 -11.44
CA LEU A 26 -7.80 1.03 -11.89
C LEU A 26 -8.38 2.28 -12.57
N ASP A 27 -8.09 3.46 -12.02
CA ASP A 27 -8.68 4.72 -12.48
C ASP A 27 -7.89 5.35 -13.64
N ASP A 28 -6.57 5.23 -13.63
CA ASP A 28 -5.66 5.77 -14.66
C ASP A 28 -4.51 4.79 -14.95
N PRO A 29 -4.76 3.71 -15.72
CA PRO A 29 -3.75 2.71 -16.04
C PRO A 29 -2.49 3.28 -16.71
N LYS A 30 -2.64 4.32 -17.51
CA LYS A 30 -1.50 4.97 -18.20
C LYS A 30 -0.55 5.63 -17.21
N ARG A 31 -1.10 6.37 -16.26
CA ARG A 31 -0.33 7.02 -15.21
C ARG A 31 0.36 5.99 -14.29
N ALA A 32 -0.35 4.93 -13.93
CA ALA A 32 0.21 3.83 -13.15
C ALA A 32 1.39 3.17 -13.87
N THR A 33 1.27 2.95 -15.19
CA THR A 33 2.36 2.40 -16.02
C THR A 33 3.59 3.30 -16.02
N ILE A 34 3.40 4.61 -16.09
CA ILE A 34 4.52 5.58 -16.05
C ILE A 34 5.23 5.52 -14.70
N LEU A 35 4.46 5.46 -13.60
CA LEU A 35 5.02 5.36 -12.25
C LEU A 35 5.79 4.04 -12.03
N LEU A 36 5.30 2.93 -12.59
CA LEU A 36 6.02 1.65 -12.54
C LEU A 36 7.37 1.69 -13.26
N ARG A 37 7.49 2.45 -14.35
CA ARG A 37 8.76 2.61 -15.07
C ARG A 37 9.81 3.41 -14.29
N GLY A 38 9.37 4.22 -13.33
CA GLY A 38 10.24 4.92 -12.40
C GLY A 38 10.85 4.04 -11.30
N HIS A 39 10.79 2.74 -11.45
CA HIS A 39 11.16 1.74 -10.45
C HIS A 39 12.65 1.74 -10.07
N GLU A 40 13.52 2.24 -10.94
CA GLU A 40 14.96 2.39 -10.66
C GLU A 40 15.23 3.28 -9.43
N TRP A 41 14.27 4.13 -9.07
CA TRP A 41 14.34 5.07 -7.93
C TRP A 41 13.66 4.53 -6.66
N ALA A 42 13.00 3.37 -6.76
CA ALA A 42 12.11 2.88 -5.69
C ALA A 42 12.84 2.51 -4.39
N THR A 43 14.14 2.26 -4.45
CA THR A 43 14.94 1.85 -3.30
C THR A 43 15.82 2.96 -2.72
N GLU A 44 15.86 4.13 -3.34
CA GLU A 44 16.65 5.25 -2.82
C GLU A 44 15.96 5.89 -1.61
N LYS A 45 16.67 5.93 -0.48
CA LYS A 45 16.17 6.50 0.78
C LYS A 45 15.81 7.99 0.67
N ASP A 46 16.55 8.71 -0.16
CA ASP A 46 16.39 10.16 -0.34
C ASP A 46 15.32 10.54 -1.36
N ASN A 47 14.68 9.55 -1.99
CA ASN A 47 13.55 9.79 -2.87
C ASN A 47 12.35 10.28 -2.07
N PRO A 48 11.75 11.45 -2.38
CA PRO A 48 10.60 11.99 -1.66
C PRO A 48 9.39 11.04 -1.57
N ILE A 49 9.22 10.16 -2.56
CA ILE A 49 8.16 9.14 -2.57
C ILE A 49 8.40 8.10 -1.47
N ASN A 50 9.66 7.72 -1.25
CA ASN A 50 10.03 6.73 -0.25
C ASN A 50 10.19 7.31 1.15
N ALA A 51 10.39 8.61 1.29
CA ALA A 51 10.60 9.26 2.58
C ALA A 51 9.42 9.02 3.54
N GLY A 52 8.20 9.12 3.05
CA GLY A 52 6.99 8.85 3.84
C GLY A 52 6.89 7.39 4.25
N LEU A 53 7.14 6.47 3.33
CA LEU A 53 7.16 5.03 3.61
C LEU A 53 8.25 4.67 4.62
N TYR A 54 9.44 5.26 4.47
CA TYR A 54 10.54 5.02 5.41
C TYR A 54 10.22 5.50 6.81
N ALA A 55 9.58 6.67 6.93
CA ALA A 55 9.14 7.21 8.21
C ALA A 55 8.08 6.32 8.87
N ASP A 56 7.13 5.80 8.11
CA ASP A 56 6.09 4.91 8.61
C ASP A 56 6.65 3.56 9.05
N LEU A 57 7.59 2.98 8.30
CA LEU A 57 8.29 1.76 8.68
C LEU A 57 9.09 1.95 9.99
N ARG A 58 9.81 3.06 10.11
CA ARG A 58 10.56 3.40 11.32
C ARG A 58 9.63 3.55 12.52
N ARG A 59 8.55 4.32 12.39
CA ARG A 59 7.55 4.48 13.46
C ARG A 59 6.96 3.14 13.88
N GLY A 60 6.69 2.27 12.92
CA GLY A 60 6.18 0.93 13.18
C GLY A 60 7.14 0.07 13.99
N VAL A 61 8.43 0.13 13.70
CA VAL A 61 9.45 -0.59 14.47
C VAL A 61 9.64 0.03 15.86
N GLU A 62 9.78 1.35 15.95
CA GLU A 62 9.96 2.06 17.20
C GLU A 62 8.79 1.87 18.18
N SER A 63 7.57 1.79 17.66
CA SER A 63 6.38 1.53 18.47
C SER A 63 6.11 0.04 18.78
N GLY A 64 6.94 -0.87 18.26
CA GLY A 64 6.73 -2.31 18.39
C GLY A 64 5.60 -2.86 17.49
N ARG A 65 5.09 -2.06 16.56
CA ARG A 65 4.04 -2.48 15.62
C ARG A 65 4.56 -3.42 14.54
N PHE A 66 5.81 -3.20 14.10
CA PHE A 66 6.49 -4.00 13.07
C PHE A 66 7.72 -4.70 13.64
N CYS A 67 8.12 -5.81 13.00
CA CYS A 67 9.38 -6.49 13.31
C CYS A 67 10.59 -5.62 12.95
N CYS A 68 11.72 -5.84 13.63
CA CYS A 68 12.96 -5.08 13.42
C CYS A 68 13.46 -5.16 11.96
N SER A 69 13.26 -6.28 11.29
CA SER A 69 13.64 -6.48 9.88
C SER A 69 13.00 -5.47 8.92
N ALA A 70 11.90 -4.81 9.33
CA ALA A 70 11.27 -3.79 8.51
C ALA A 70 12.15 -2.55 8.28
N LEU A 71 13.17 -2.30 9.10
CA LEU A 71 14.13 -1.21 8.90
C LEU A 71 15.07 -1.47 7.72
N ASP A 72 15.44 -2.72 7.49
CA ASP A 72 16.40 -3.10 6.45
C ASP A 72 15.70 -3.53 5.16
N GLY A 73 14.70 -4.41 5.26
CA GLY A 73 14.03 -5.01 4.12
C GLY A 73 12.67 -4.40 3.77
N GLY A 74 12.11 -3.58 4.64
CA GLY A 74 10.71 -3.14 4.53
C GLY A 74 10.39 -2.35 3.28
N ILE A 75 11.27 -1.46 2.82
CA ILE A 75 11.04 -0.70 1.60
C ILE A 75 10.96 -1.63 0.39
N ALA A 76 11.94 -2.50 0.21
CA ALA A 76 11.95 -3.45 -0.91
C ALA A 76 10.74 -4.40 -0.86
N PHE A 77 10.39 -4.87 0.35
CA PHE A 77 9.24 -5.73 0.57
C PHE A 77 7.92 -5.04 0.19
N VAL A 78 7.67 -3.86 0.72
CA VAL A 78 6.41 -3.13 0.51
C VAL A 78 6.30 -2.59 -0.92
N THR A 79 7.36 -1.99 -1.46
CA THR A 79 7.37 -1.50 -2.84
C THR A 79 7.28 -2.64 -3.85
N GLY A 80 7.94 -3.76 -3.59
CA GLY A 80 7.87 -4.95 -4.42
C GLY A 80 6.45 -5.51 -4.51
N ILE A 81 5.77 -5.65 -3.38
CA ILE A 81 4.39 -6.13 -3.33
C ILE A 81 3.45 -5.14 -4.02
N GLY A 82 3.56 -3.85 -3.73
CA GLY A 82 2.74 -2.81 -4.33
C GLY A 82 2.89 -2.74 -5.85
N SER A 83 4.13 -2.76 -6.33
CA SER A 83 4.42 -2.75 -7.76
C SER A 83 3.91 -4.00 -8.47
N MET A 84 4.11 -5.16 -7.88
CA MET A 84 3.63 -6.42 -8.47
C MET A 84 2.11 -6.51 -8.48
N ALA A 85 1.44 -5.98 -7.46
CA ALA A 85 -0.02 -5.87 -7.43
C ALA A 85 -0.53 -5.05 -8.62
N VAL A 86 0.09 -3.91 -8.89
CA VAL A 86 -0.28 -3.04 -10.03
C VAL A 86 0.00 -3.72 -11.36
N VAL A 87 1.16 -4.36 -11.51
CA VAL A 87 1.49 -5.14 -12.73
C VAL A 87 0.43 -6.21 -13.01
N GLN A 88 0.03 -6.98 -12.02
CA GLN A 88 -1.00 -8.01 -12.19
C GLN A 88 -2.35 -7.44 -12.58
N ILE A 89 -2.76 -6.31 -12.01
CA ILE A 89 -4.01 -5.64 -12.34
C ILE A 89 -4.00 -5.19 -13.80
N LEU A 90 -2.91 -4.58 -14.25
CA LEU A 90 -2.76 -4.09 -15.62
C LEU A 90 -2.68 -5.24 -16.63
N ASP A 91 -1.85 -6.24 -16.38
CA ASP A 91 -1.62 -7.36 -17.29
C ASP A 91 -2.85 -8.27 -17.44
N GLN A 92 -3.59 -8.48 -16.36
CA GLN A 92 -4.78 -9.34 -16.34
C GLN A 92 -6.08 -8.57 -16.60
N SER A 93 -6.01 -7.25 -16.76
CA SER A 93 -7.18 -6.37 -16.93
C SER A 93 -8.27 -6.65 -15.90
N LEU A 94 -7.88 -6.76 -14.63
CA LEU A 94 -8.81 -7.05 -13.54
C LEU A 94 -9.84 -5.94 -13.39
N ASP A 95 -11.10 -6.33 -13.23
CA ASP A 95 -12.14 -5.39 -12.82
C ASP A 95 -11.95 -4.98 -11.34
N ARG A 96 -12.69 -3.95 -10.92
CA ARG A 96 -12.55 -3.40 -9.56
C ARG A 96 -12.82 -4.42 -8.47
N LYS A 97 -13.79 -5.30 -8.66
CA LYS A 97 -14.14 -6.34 -7.68
C LYS A 97 -13.02 -7.38 -7.53
N ALA A 98 -12.49 -7.87 -8.65
CA ALA A 98 -11.37 -8.82 -8.65
C ALA A 98 -10.09 -8.18 -8.11
N ALA A 99 -9.81 -6.93 -8.49
CA ALA A 99 -8.68 -6.16 -7.98
C ALA A 99 -8.77 -5.92 -6.47
N ALA A 100 -9.96 -5.61 -5.96
CA ALA A 100 -10.19 -5.42 -4.53
C ALA A 100 -9.96 -6.71 -3.72
N ALA A 101 -10.44 -7.83 -4.20
CA ALA A 101 -10.20 -9.13 -3.56
C ALA A 101 -8.70 -9.47 -3.53
N ARG A 102 -8.00 -9.22 -4.63
CA ARG A 102 -6.54 -9.40 -4.72
C ARG A 102 -5.80 -8.45 -3.77
N ALA A 103 -6.18 -7.19 -3.76
CA ALA A 103 -5.61 -6.17 -2.88
C ALA A 103 -5.77 -6.57 -1.41
N GLN A 104 -6.96 -6.96 -0.98
CA GLN A 104 -7.19 -7.36 0.40
C GLN A 104 -6.27 -8.51 0.85
N SER A 105 -6.10 -9.53 0.01
CA SER A 105 -5.19 -10.64 0.29
C SER A 105 -3.73 -10.18 0.39
N LEU A 106 -3.28 -9.32 -0.53
CA LEU A 106 -1.91 -8.80 -0.52
C LEU A 106 -1.63 -7.90 0.68
N LEU A 107 -2.55 -7.02 1.04
CA LEU A 107 -2.43 -6.16 2.21
C LEU A 107 -2.39 -6.97 3.50
N TYR A 108 -3.25 -7.97 3.62
CA TYR A 108 -3.25 -8.90 4.75
C TYR A 108 -1.91 -9.62 4.90
N MET A 109 -1.39 -10.20 3.82
CA MET A 109 -0.10 -10.87 3.82
C MET A 109 1.06 -9.92 4.13
N THR A 110 1.00 -8.69 3.63
CA THR A 110 2.00 -7.65 3.91
C THR A 110 2.07 -7.36 5.41
N LEU A 111 0.94 -7.16 6.04
CA LEU A 111 0.85 -6.88 7.47
C LEU A 111 1.34 -8.06 8.32
N LEU A 112 0.99 -9.29 7.95
CA LEU A 112 1.54 -10.49 8.61
C LEU A 112 3.05 -10.57 8.46
N GLY A 113 3.59 -10.28 7.29
CA GLY A 113 5.03 -10.25 7.03
C GLY A 113 5.77 -9.21 7.85
N LEU A 114 5.10 -8.14 8.25
CA LEU A 114 5.62 -7.11 9.16
C LEU A 114 5.38 -7.43 10.65
N ASN A 115 4.82 -8.59 10.94
CA ASN A 115 4.50 -9.07 12.30
C ASN A 115 3.32 -8.37 12.96
N VAL A 116 2.37 -7.85 12.18
CA VAL A 116 1.07 -7.41 12.69
C VAL A 116 0.21 -8.65 12.98
N CYS A 117 -0.51 -8.68 14.09
CA CYS A 117 -1.33 -9.84 14.43
C CYS A 117 -2.47 -10.08 13.43
N GLU A 118 -2.92 -11.33 13.31
CA GLU A 118 -3.94 -11.73 12.33
C GLU A 118 -5.23 -10.93 12.41
N THR A 119 -5.72 -10.66 13.63
CA THR A 119 -6.95 -9.91 13.85
C THR A 119 -6.86 -8.49 13.30
N ASP A 120 -5.79 -7.79 13.63
CA ASP A 120 -5.55 -6.42 13.13
C ASP A 120 -5.28 -6.42 11.62
N ALA A 121 -4.47 -7.35 11.13
CA ALA A 121 -4.17 -7.47 9.71
C ALA A 121 -5.44 -7.69 8.88
N ALA A 122 -6.36 -8.55 9.35
CA ALA A 122 -7.64 -8.79 8.68
C ALA A 122 -8.54 -7.55 8.69
N ALA A 123 -8.67 -6.87 9.83
CA ALA A 123 -9.50 -5.68 9.97
C ALA A 123 -8.96 -4.51 9.13
N ILE A 124 -7.67 -4.22 9.22
CA ILE A 124 -7.03 -3.11 8.53
C ILE A 124 -7.10 -3.31 7.02
N SER A 125 -6.76 -4.50 6.51
CA SER A 125 -6.79 -4.79 5.09
C SER A 125 -8.19 -4.68 4.49
N LYS A 126 -9.19 -5.22 5.17
CA LYS A 126 -10.60 -5.14 4.77
C LYS A 126 -11.08 -3.68 4.74
N ASN A 127 -10.92 -2.97 5.85
CA ASN A 127 -11.39 -1.58 5.97
C ASN A 127 -10.73 -0.64 4.96
N THR A 128 -9.44 -0.83 4.69
CA THR A 128 -8.71 -0.03 3.71
C THR A 128 -9.23 -0.25 2.30
N VAL A 129 -9.45 -1.49 1.90
CA VAL A 129 -10.00 -1.82 0.58
C VAL A 129 -11.41 -1.28 0.41
N GLU A 130 -12.28 -1.47 1.41
CA GLU A 130 -13.64 -0.93 1.39
C GLU A 130 -13.65 0.60 1.25
N ALA A 131 -12.79 1.30 1.99
CA ALA A 131 -12.73 2.75 1.98
C ALA A 131 -12.16 3.33 0.67
N LEU A 132 -11.18 2.68 0.05
CA LEU A 132 -10.43 3.26 -1.07
C LEU A 132 -10.82 2.70 -2.45
N LEU A 133 -11.29 1.47 -2.52
CA LEU A 133 -11.67 0.84 -3.79
C LEU A 133 -13.17 0.81 -4.04
N PHE A 134 -13.98 0.92 -3.00
CA PHE A 134 -15.45 0.90 -3.08
C PHE A 134 -16.13 2.13 -2.47
N ALA A 135 -15.38 3.18 -2.11
CA ALA A 135 -16.00 4.41 -1.64
C ALA A 135 -16.98 4.92 -2.71
N PRO A 136 -18.22 5.28 -2.33
CA PRO A 136 -19.20 5.76 -3.29
C PRO A 136 -18.70 7.03 -4.00
N GLU A 137 -18.99 7.16 -5.28
CA GLU A 137 -18.71 8.35 -6.12
C GLU A 137 -19.44 9.62 -5.64
N GLU A 138 -19.94 9.66 -4.42
CA GLU A 138 -20.74 10.77 -3.89
C GLU A 138 -19.97 12.02 -3.50
N ALA A 139 -18.65 12.07 -3.73
CA ALA A 139 -17.85 13.25 -3.40
C ALA A 139 -17.58 14.17 -4.60
N VAL A 140 -18.24 13.99 -5.75
CA VAL A 140 -18.13 14.87 -6.93
C VAL A 140 -19.52 15.33 -7.36
N GLN A 141 -20.12 16.10 -6.49
CA GLN A 141 -21.19 17.04 -6.91
C GLN A 141 -20.85 18.42 -6.44
#